data_e71de0bf9e6125d7b1f1c455643388f1
#
_entry.id   e71de0bf9e6125d7b1f1c455643388f1
#
_cell.length_a   1.000
_cell.length_b   1.000
_cell.length_c   1.000
_cell.angle_alpha   90.00
_cell.angle_beta   90.00
_cell.angle_gamma   90.00
#
_symmetry.space_group_name_H-M   'P 1'
#
loop_
_entity.id
_entity.type
_entity.pdbx_description
1 polymer ?
#
loop_
_entity_poly.entity_id
_entity_poly.type
_entity_poly.pdbx_seq_one_letter_code
_entity_poly.pdbx_strand_id
1 'polypeptide(L)'
;MRLLTPLLLSAAATLTQAARPFLEEPETGQTTTFANVSSAESSLPNLEDVWALSDFQHIAERHMNTTAYTYYRAAAAGEFSYRNNLETFARLRLRPRVMRNINNISASLPTPILNHTFSAPFFIAPAARAGYAHPDGELALVRAAAEEAILYIPSDLSSGSKSDIQSARAEGQVLFQQLYLDPLNTTATTLQIREAESLTFQALILTVDSPANNVRHRAWRYGVGSADDALTSLTWDQWAELQATTRLPIIPKGIQTWEDAVIAHSYGVPAIYLSNHGGRAVDTSPSPLEVAIEIHQNAPWIFDEVEVWADGGVRYGTDVLKFLALGVKAVGLARPFMYANIYGEDGVRKAAQLLKREVMLDAANAGIGDLKQMNSSWVDVEGFPNAWGM
;
A
#
# COMPACT_ATOMS: atom_id res chain seq x y z
N MET A 1 -65.04 6.23 43.64
CA MET A 1 -64.52 6.47 42.30
C MET A 1 -63.00 6.69 42.44
N ARG A 2 -62.21 5.64 42.27
CA ARG A 2 -60.73 5.72 42.32
C ARG A 2 -60.22 5.64 40.87
N LEU A 3 -59.59 6.71 40.42
CA LEU A 3 -58.93 6.82 39.12
C LEU A 3 -57.59 6.08 39.21
N LEU A 4 -57.45 5.03 38.43
CA LEU A 4 -56.20 4.34 38.17
C LEU A 4 -55.48 5.01 37.02
N THR A 5 -54.35 5.63 37.29
CA THR A 5 -53.43 6.16 36.27
C THR A 5 -52.53 5.04 35.77
N PRO A 6 -52.45 4.75 34.48
CA PRO A 6 -51.49 3.76 34.00
C PRO A 6 -50.11 4.40 33.94
N LEU A 7 -49.13 3.76 34.64
CA LEU A 7 -47.71 4.00 34.43
C LEU A 7 -47.29 3.44 33.07
N LEU A 8 -46.96 4.32 32.16
CA LEU A 8 -46.25 3.99 30.93
C LEU A 8 -44.78 3.75 31.28
N LEU A 9 -44.40 2.47 31.37
CA LEU A 9 -43.00 2.09 31.35
C LEU A 9 -42.50 2.27 29.90
N SER A 10 -41.76 3.33 29.65
CA SER A 10 -40.97 3.51 28.45
C SER A 10 -39.76 2.55 28.53
N ALA A 11 -39.88 1.39 27.91
CA ALA A 11 -38.74 0.53 27.66
C ALA A 11 -37.89 1.25 26.59
N ALA A 12 -36.86 1.97 27.03
CA ALA A 12 -35.77 2.35 26.15
C ALA A 12 -35.07 1.08 25.67
N ALA A 13 -35.43 0.60 24.49
CA ALA A 13 -34.63 -0.37 23.77
C ALA A 13 -33.30 0.30 23.45
N THR A 14 -32.30 0.07 24.27
CA THR A 14 -30.92 0.28 23.87
C THR A 14 -30.68 -0.67 22.71
N LEU A 15 -30.71 -0.11 21.50
CA LEU A 15 -30.13 -0.75 20.34
C LEU A 15 -28.66 -0.98 20.68
N THR A 16 -28.34 -2.16 21.23
CA THR A 16 -26.97 -2.67 21.21
C THR A 16 -26.65 -2.85 19.72
N GLN A 17 -26.08 -1.81 19.15
CA GLN A 17 -25.42 -1.93 17.87
C GLN A 17 -24.44 -3.08 18.05
N ALA A 18 -24.63 -4.17 17.30
CA ALA A 18 -23.72 -5.31 17.40
C ALA A 18 -22.32 -4.77 17.14
N ALA A 19 -21.50 -4.75 18.19
CA ALA A 19 -20.13 -4.29 18.07
C ALA A 19 -19.50 -5.03 16.91
N ARG A 20 -18.89 -4.29 16.01
CA ARG A 20 -17.95 -4.89 15.05
C ARG A 20 -16.64 -4.99 15.84
N PRO A 21 -16.31 -6.15 16.44
CA PRO A 21 -15.17 -6.26 17.36
C PRO A 21 -13.91 -5.67 16.76
N PHE A 22 -13.77 -5.84 15.45
CA PHE A 22 -12.64 -5.40 14.66
C PHE A 22 -12.50 -3.86 14.52
N LEU A 23 -13.59 -3.10 14.67
CA LEU A 23 -13.60 -1.64 14.55
C LEU A 23 -13.77 -0.93 15.90
N GLU A 24 -14.23 -1.65 16.90
CA GLU A 24 -14.65 -1.09 18.19
C GLU A 24 -13.80 -1.60 19.38
N GLU A 25 -13.01 -2.68 19.17
CA GLU A 25 -12.04 -3.08 20.18
C GLU A 25 -11.00 -1.97 20.34
N PRO A 26 -10.63 -1.65 21.59
CA PRO A 26 -9.50 -0.75 21.83
C PRO A 26 -8.27 -1.29 21.09
N GLU A 27 -7.54 -0.41 20.46
CA GLU A 27 -6.24 -0.75 19.92
C GLU A 27 -5.38 -1.40 21.03
N THR A 28 -4.41 -2.22 20.64
CA THR A 28 -3.63 -3.08 21.53
C THR A 28 -2.71 -2.32 22.51
N GLY A 29 -3.22 -1.29 23.18
CA GLY A 29 -2.51 -0.45 24.15
C GLY A 29 -1.96 0.86 23.57
N GLN A 30 -2.20 1.17 22.32
CA GLN A 30 -1.71 2.38 21.63
C GLN A 30 -2.06 3.67 22.36
N THR A 31 -3.34 3.85 22.71
CA THR A 31 -3.83 5.07 23.37
C THR A 31 -3.17 5.27 24.73
N THR A 32 -2.89 4.20 25.44
CA THR A 32 -2.22 4.26 26.75
C THR A 32 -0.73 4.53 26.59
N THR A 33 -0.06 3.79 25.71
CA THR A 33 1.40 3.91 25.49
C THR A 33 1.76 5.30 24.95
N PHE A 34 0.95 5.83 24.02
CA PHE A 34 1.21 7.10 23.35
C PHE A 34 0.31 8.25 23.83
N ALA A 35 -0.23 8.17 25.05
CA ALA A 35 -1.16 9.15 25.62
C ALA A 35 -0.59 10.61 25.63
N ASN A 36 0.72 10.74 25.75
CA ASN A 36 1.40 12.04 25.86
C ASN A 36 1.80 12.68 24.52
N VAL A 37 1.52 12.02 23.40
CA VAL A 37 1.78 12.61 22.08
C VAL A 37 0.68 13.63 21.79
N SER A 38 1.02 14.93 21.82
CA SER A 38 -0.03 15.96 21.78
C SER A 38 0.12 17.01 20.67
N SER A 39 1.30 17.22 20.10
CA SER A 39 1.51 18.22 19.03
C SER A 39 2.90 18.07 18.37
N ALA A 40 3.08 18.79 17.25
CA ALA A 40 4.36 18.88 16.56
C ALA A 40 5.52 19.46 17.43
N GLU A 41 5.18 20.16 18.51
CA GLU A 41 6.16 20.73 19.45
C GLU A 41 6.56 19.75 20.56
N SER A 42 5.82 18.63 20.74
CA SER A 42 6.21 17.58 21.67
C SER A 42 7.30 16.70 21.06
N SER A 43 8.21 16.20 21.90
CA SER A 43 9.15 15.18 21.47
C SER A 43 8.40 13.93 21.00
N LEU A 44 8.88 13.29 19.94
CA LEU A 44 8.37 11.99 19.51
C LEU A 44 8.59 10.96 20.64
N PRO A 45 7.67 10.00 20.80
CA PRO A 45 7.88 8.85 21.68
C PRO A 45 9.16 8.09 21.32
N ASN A 46 9.70 7.34 22.29
CA ASN A 46 10.84 6.49 22.01
C ASN A 46 10.48 5.47 20.91
N LEU A 47 11.34 5.36 19.90
CA LEU A 47 11.13 4.41 18.80
C LEU A 47 11.17 2.93 19.26
N GLU A 48 11.75 2.66 20.44
CA GLU A 48 11.73 1.31 21.05
C GLU A 48 10.32 0.91 21.49
N ASP A 49 9.45 1.85 21.82
CA ASP A 49 8.07 1.61 22.23
C ASP A 49 7.13 1.36 21.05
N VAL A 50 7.61 1.51 19.82
CA VAL A 50 6.85 1.25 18.59
C VAL A 50 6.97 -0.22 18.21
N TRP A 51 5.83 -0.94 18.22
CA TRP A 51 5.77 -2.38 18.02
C TRP A 51 5.01 -2.81 16.77
N ALA A 52 4.21 -1.92 16.18
CA ALA A 52 3.38 -2.20 15.00
C ALA A 52 3.37 -1.02 14.01
N LEU A 53 3.07 -1.29 12.75
CA LEU A 53 2.94 -0.22 11.73
C LEU A 53 1.80 0.75 12.07
N SER A 54 0.76 0.27 12.76
CA SER A 54 -0.36 1.11 13.22
C SER A 54 0.06 2.16 14.25
N ASP A 55 1.13 1.89 15.03
CA ASP A 55 1.64 2.84 16.03
C ASP A 55 2.18 4.10 15.38
N PHE A 56 2.88 3.96 14.25
CA PHE A 56 3.35 5.10 13.48
C PHE A 56 2.19 5.98 13.00
N GLN A 57 1.08 5.39 12.56
CA GLN A 57 -0.10 6.16 12.17
C GLN A 57 -0.69 6.91 13.35
N HIS A 58 -0.81 6.25 14.50
CA HIS A 58 -1.34 6.83 15.75
C HIS A 58 -0.50 8.01 16.22
N ILE A 59 0.82 7.87 16.19
CA ILE A 59 1.77 8.93 16.55
C ILE A 59 1.72 10.07 15.52
N ALA A 60 1.75 9.74 14.21
CA ALA A 60 1.71 10.72 13.14
C ALA A 60 0.45 11.59 13.17
N GLU A 61 -0.71 11.00 13.46
CA GLU A 61 -1.99 11.72 13.59
C GLU A 61 -1.94 12.83 14.64
N ARG A 62 -1.17 12.64 15.71
CA ARG A 62 -1.06 13.57 16.83
C ARG A 62 0.11 14.53 16.71
N HIS A 63 1.20 14.04 16.12
CA HIS A 63 2.46 14.81 16.00
C HIS A 63 2.49 15.72 14.78
N MET A 64 2.03 15.23 13.62
CA MET A 64 2.07 16.00 12.37
C MET A 64 1.08 17.17 12.42
N ASN A 65 1.41 18.27 11.75
CA ASN A 65 0.41 19.30 11.53
C ASN A 65 -0.78 18.77 10.70
N THR A 66 -1.95 19.33 10.92
CA THR A 66 -3.22 18.86 10.33
C THR A 66 -3.18 18.78 8.81
N THR A 67 -2.53 19.73 8.14
CA THR A 67 -2.42 19.75 6.66
C THR A 67 -1.60 18.56 6.17
N ALA A 68 -0.42 18.34 6.76
CA ALA A 68 0.49 17.24 6.40
C ALA A 68 -0.15 15.86 6.67
N TYR A 69 -0.73 15.66 7.86
CA TYR A 69 -1.42 14.41 8.16
C TYR A 69 -2.62 14.18 7.24
N THR A 70 -3.44 15.22 7.01
CA THR A 70 -4.61 15.13 6.12
C THR A 70 -4.19 14.80 4.69
N TYR A 71 -3.07 15.29 4.19
CA TYR A 71 -2.57 14.94 2.86
C TYR A 71 -2.38 13.43 2.71
N TYR A 72 -1.74 12.77 3.69
CA TYR A 72 -1.56 11.31 3.65
C TYR A 72 -2.85 10.54 3.94
N ARG A 73 -3.63 11.02 4.93
CA ARG A 73 -4.80 10.27 5.42
C ARG A 73 -6.00 10.34 4.48
N ALA A 74 -6.20 11.45 3.78
CA ALA A 74 -7.37 11.66 2.93
C ALA A 74 -7.49 10.59 1.84
N ALA A 75 -8.74 10.24 1.52
CA ALA A 75 -9.09 9.33 0.46
C ALA A 75 -10.27 9.88 -0.36
N ALA A 76 -10.72 9.15 -1.38
CA ALA A 76 -11.76 9.61 -2.30
C ALA A 76 -13.12 9.73 -1.59
N ALA A 77 -13.85 10.76 -1.94
CA ALA A 77 -15.23 11.07 -1.53
C ALA A 77 -15.57 10.70 -0.08
N GLY A 78 -16.35 9.65 0.15
CA GLY A 78 -16.76 9.14 1.47
C GLY A 78 -15.75 8.23 2.13
N GLU A 79 -14.59 7.98 1.50
CA GLU A 79 -13.51 7.12 1.98
C GLU A 79 -13.91 5.65 2.16
N PHE A 80 -14.91 5.19 1.39
CA PHE A 80 -15.36 3.80 1.43
C PHE A 80 -14.24 2.85 0.97
N SER A 81 -13.62 3.11 -0.19
CA SER A 81 -12.53 2.28 -0.71
C SER A 81 -11.32 2.24 0.23
N TYR A 82 -11.04 3.34 0.94
CA TYR A 82 -9.98 3.33 1.97
C TYR A 82 -10.30 2.34 3.11
N ARG A 83 -11.54 2.38 3.63
CA ARG A 83 -11.96 1.44 4.68
C ARG A 83 -12.01 0.01 4.15
N ASN A 84 -12.54 -0.19 2.94
CA ASN A 84 -12.60 -1.51 2.32
C ASN A 84 -11.21 -2.12 2.13
N ASN A 85 -10.20 -1.32 1.73
CA ASN A 85 -8.82 -1.79 1.64
C ASN A 85 -8.30 -2.39 2.96
N LEU A 86 -8.74 -1.87 4.11
CA LEU A 86 -8.36 -2.39 5.43
C LEU A 86 -9.22 -3.60 5.81
N GLU A 87 -10.55 -3.50 5.64
CA GLU A 87 -11.53 -4.49 6.08
C GLU A 87 -11.44 -5.80 5.29
N THR A 88 -11.07 -5.73 4.01
CA THR A 88 -10.99 -6.90 3.13
C THR A 88 -10.01 -7.94 3.66
N PHE A 89 -8.89 -7.51 4.24
CA PHE A 89 -7.94 -8.44 4.85
C PHE A 89 -8.56 -9.23 6.01
N ALA A 90 -9.41 -8.63 6.82
CA ALA A 90 -10.07 -9.35 7.92
C ALA A 90 -11.08 -10.40 7.43
N ARG A 91 -11.65 -10.20 6.24
CA ARG A 91 -12.60 -11.14 5.62
C ARG A 91 -11.90 -12.35 5.00
N LEU A 92 -10.74 -12.17 4.36
CA LEU A 92 -9.94 -13.26 3.82
C LEU A 92 -9.13 -13.91 4.95
N ARG A 93 -9.45 -15.14 5.33
CA ARG A 93 -8.81 -15.83 6.45
C ARG A 93 -7.65 -16.69 5.98
N LEU A 94 -6.55 -16.68 6.74
CA LEU A 94 -5.51 -17.69 6.63
C LEU A 94 -6.05 -19.06 7.09
N ARG A 95 -5.51 -20.14 6.52
CA ARG A 95 -5.78 -21.54 6.89
C ARG A 95 -4.54 -22.17 7.52
N PRO A 96 -4.26 -21.94 8.82
CA PRO A 96 -3.05 -22.45 9.47
C PRO A 96 -3.01 -23.98 9.45
N ARG A 97 -1.81 -24.51 9.25
CA ARG A 97 -1.53 -25.95 9.27
C ARG A 97 -0.50 -26.25 10.35
N VAL A 98 -0.76 -27.28 11.12
CA VAL A 98 0.08 -27.65 12.27
C VAL A 98 1.09 -28.74 11.92
N MET A 99 2.11 -28.91 12.77
CA MET A 99 3.15 -29.95 12.67
C MET A 99 3.92 -29.91 11.33
N ARG A 100 4.16 -28.69 10.82
CA ARG A 100 4.92 -28.45 9.58
C ARG A 100 6.37 -28.07 9.90
N ASN A 101 7.28 -28.40 9.00
CA ASN A 101 8.66 -27.92 9.08
C ASN A 101 8.72 -26.44 8.65
N ILE A 102 9.12 -25.57 9.57
CA ILE A 102 9.20 -24.12 9.36
C ILE A 102 10.64 -23.59 9.32
N ASN A 103 11.65 -24.45 9.25
CA ASN A 103 13.05 -24.07 9.42
C ASN A 103 13.60 -23.19 8.28
N ASN A 104 12.92 -23.10 7.13
CA ASN A 104 13.40 -22.39 5.94
C ASN A 104 12.79 -20.99 5.76
N ILE A 105 11.97 -20.50 6.68
CA ILE A 105 11.24 -19.23 6.50
C ILE A 105 12.19 -18.07 6.23
N SER A 106 13.19 -17.85 7.07
CA SER A 106 14.13 -16.73 6.92
C SER A 106 14.85 -16.75 5.58
N ALA A 107 15.24 -17.95 5.09
CA ALA A 107 15.88 -18.11 3.80
C ALA A 107 14.94 -17.91 2.61
N SER A 108 13.62 -17.94 2.84
CA SER A 108 12.59 -17.75 1.81
C SER A 108 12.12 -16.30 1.66
N LEU A 109 12.43 -15.40 2.61
CA LEU A 109 12.09 -13.99 2.54
C LEU A 109 12.63 -13.26 1.30
N PRO A 110 13.91 -13.45 0.90
CA PRO A 110 14.44 -12.77 -0.26
C PRO A 110 13.62 -13.06 -1.52
N THR A 111 13.18 -11.99 -2.17
CA THR A 111 12.21 -12.01 -3.27
C THR A 111 12.80 -11.33 -4.50
N PRO A 112 12.79 -11.97 -5.66
CA PRO A 112 13.15 -11.32 -6.91
C PRO A 112 11.96 -10.45 -7.40
N ILE A 113 12.27 -9.22 -7.81
CA ILE A 113 11.35 -8.28 -8.45
C ILE A 113 12.07 -7.75 -9.70
N LEU A 114 11.55 -8.01 -10.89
CA LEU A 114 12.18 -7.66 -12.18
C LEU A 114 13.68 -7.98 -12.22
N ASN A 115 14.05 -9.22 -11.94
CA ASN A 115 15.44 -9.70 -11.92
C ASN A 115 16.38 -9.10 -10.86
N HIS A 116 15.89 -8.28 -9.94
CA HIS A 116 16.62 -7.76 -8.80
C HIS A 116 16.13 -8.45 -7.52
N THR A 117 17.04 -8.90 -6.67
CA THR A 117 16.68 -9.59 -5.43
C THR A 117 16.68 -8.61 -4.27
N PHE A 118 15.54 -8.55 -3.56
CA PHE A 118 15.34 -7.75 -2.35
C PHE A 118 15.18 -8.68 -1.14
N SER A 119 15.40 -8.15 0.06
CA SER A 119 15.43 -8.94 1.30
C SER A 119 14.06 -9.44 1.78
N ALA A 120 12.97 -8.93 1.22
CA ALA A 120 11.61 -9.26 1.63
C ALA A 120 10.61 -9.11 0.48
N PRO A 121 9.44 -9.77 0.54
CA PRO A 121 8.40 -9.70 -0.47
C PRO A 121 7.54 -8.41 -0.37
N PHE A 122 8.12 -7.32 0.12
CA PHE A 122 7.44 -6.04 0.17
C PHE A 122 8.40 -4.88 -0.13
N PHE A 123 7.82 -3.72 -0.46
CA PHE A 123 8.57 -2.55 -0.87
C PHE A 123 7.88 -1.25 -0.43
N ILE A 124 8.62 -0.14 -0.43
CA ILE A 124 8.09 1.19 -0.20
C ILE A 124 7.42 1.66 -1.49
N ALA A 125 6.09 1.70 -1.50
CA ALA A 125 5.28 2.12 -2.63
C ALA A 125 5.39 3.64 -2.88
N PRO A 126 5.17 4.10 -4.12
CA PRO A 126 5.26 5.51 -4.44
C PRO A 126 4.21 6.32 -3.68
N ALA A 127 4.69 7.33 -2.98
CA ALA A 127 3.87 8.31 -2.30
C ALA A 127 4.54 9.68 -2.35
N ALA A 128 3.75 10.70 -2.65
CA ALA A 128 4.25 12.05 -2.83
C ALA A 128 4.51 12.76 -1.51
N ARG A 129 5.40 13.79 -1.56
CA ARG A 129 5.61 14.77 -0.51
C ARG A 129 6.06 14.19 0.84
N ALA A 130 7.07 13.31 0.82
CA ALA A 130 7.65 12.75 2.04
C ALA A 130 8.21 13.83 2.98
N GLY A 131 8.55 15.01 2.45
CA GLY A 131 8.94 16.19 3.23
C GLY A 131 7.85 16.71 4.19
N TYR A 132 6.60 16.30 4.05
CA TYR A 132 5.56 16.60 5.03
C TYR A 132 5.74 15.85 6.36
N ALA A 133 6.41 14.71 6.35
CA ALA A 133 6.68 13.91 7.54
C ALA A 133 8.02 14.31 8.19
N HIS A 134 9.06 14.51 7.40
CA HIS A 134 10.41 14.82 7.89
C HIS A 134 11.16 15.71 6.90
N PRO A 135 12.05 16.61 7.36
CA PRO A 135 12.84 17.48 6.47
C PRO A 135 13.66 16.70 5.42
N ASP A 136 14.20 15.54 5.76
CA ASP A 136 14.94 14.69 4.82
C ASP A 136 14.02 14.03 3.77
N GLY A 137 12.72 13.98 4.01
CA GLY A 137 11.73 13.49 3.05
C GLY A 137 12.08 12.14 2.43
N GLU A 138 12.18 12.13 1.11
CA GLU A 138 12.50 10.93 0.33
C GLU A 138 13.93 10.43 0.54
N LEU A 139 14.86 11.28 0.98
CA LEU A 139 16.25 10.86 1.24
C LEU A 139 16.32 9.88 2.41
N ALA A 140 15.49 10.10 3.46
CA ALA A 140 15.37 9.15 4.56
C ALA A 140 14.82 7.79 4.09
N LEU A 141 13.82 7.81 3.18
CA LEU A 141 13.26 6.58 2.59
C LEU A 141 14.29 5.80 1.76
N VAL A 142 15.08 6.50 0.94
CA VAL A 142 16.15 5.88 0.13
C VAL A 142 17.18 5.19 1.01
N ARG A 143 17.71 5.90 2.02
CA ARG A 143 18.76 5.37 2.90
C ARG A 143 18.26 4.17 3.71
N ALA A 144 17.09 4.30 4.34
CA ALA A 144 16.50 3.20 5.10
C ALA A 144 16.20 1.97 4.20
N ALA A 145 15.70 2.20 2.97
CA ALA A 145 15.46 1.13 2.02
C ALA A 145 16.75 0.41 1.61
N ALA A 146 17.89 1.15 1.51
CA ALA A 146 19.19 0.58 1.25
C ALA A 146 19.66 -0.32 2.39
N GLU A 147 19.62 0.18 3.63
CA GLU A 147 20.03 -0.58 4.82
C GLU A 147 19.20 -1.84 5.01
N GLU A 148 17.91 -1.77 4.74
CA GLU A 148 17.00 -2.92 4.84
C GLU A 148 16.96 -3.76 3.56
N ALA A 149 17.70 -3.39 2.53
CA ALA A 149 17.77 -4.07 1.22
C ALA A 149 16.36 -4.35 0.64
N ILE A 150 15.42 -3.42 0.79
CA ILE A 150 14.07 -3.45 0.19
C ILE A 150 13.98 -2.47 -0.98
N LEU A 151 13.09 -2.74 -1.92
CA LEU A 151 12.83 -1.81 -3.02
C LEU A 151 12.17 -0.53 -2.51
N TYR A 152 12.61 0.62 -3.00
CA TYR A 152 11.90 1.89 -2.90
C TYR A 152 11.54 2.40 -4.30
N ILE A 153 10.32 2.90 -4.44
CA ILE A 153 9.79 3.51 -5.66
C ILE A 153 9.45 4.97 -5.33
N PRO A 154 10.35 5.94 -5.60
CA PRO A 154 10.02 7.36 -5.44
C PRO A 154 8.86 7.78 -6.35
N SER A 155 8.06 8.73 -5.86
CA SER A 155 6.98 9.35 -6.62
C SER A 155 7.52 10.42 -7.56
N ASP A 156 6.85 10.63 -8.70
CA ASP A 156 7.09 11.80 -9.57
C ASP A 156 6.86 13.12 -8.85
N LEU A 157 5.97 13.12 -7.86
CA LEU A 157 5.59 14.27 -7.04
C LEU A 157 6.31 14.27 -5.67
N SER A 158 7.54 13.76 -5.62
CA SER A 158 8.40 13.81 -4.46
C SER A 158 8.68 15.25 -4.00
N SER A 159 9.01 15.45 -2.73
CA SER A 159 9.44 16.75 -2.19
C SER A 159 10.83 17.16 -2.70
N GLY A 160 11.71 16.17 -2.86
CA GLY A 160 13.05 16.33 -3.42
C GLY A 160 13.10 16.04 -4.92
N SER A 161 14.15 16.50 -5.59
CA SER A 161 14.37 16.18 -7.00
C SER A 161 14.75 14.70 -7.20
N LYS A 162 14.47 14.14 -8.39
CA LYS A 162 14.91 12.79 -8.76
C LYS A 162 16.43 12.63 -8.65
N SER A 163 17.19 13.71 -8.97
CA SER A 163 18.64 13.74 -8.84
C SER A 163 19.12 13.64 -7.40
N ASP A 164 18.49 14.37 -6.47
CA ASP A 164 18.85 14.30 -5.04
C ASP A 164 18.55 12.90 -4.47
N ILE A 165 17.38 12.34 -4.83
CA ILE A 165 16.99 10.98 -4.43
C ILE A 165 18.02 9.95 -4.94
N GLN A 166 18.43 10.06 -6.20
CA GLN A 166 19.45 9.17 -6.76
C GLN A 166 20.83 9.36 -6.12
N SER A 167 21.18 10.60 -5.78
CA SER A 167 22.44 10.91 -5.11
C SER A 167 22.52 10.36 -3.69
N ALA A 168 21.38 10.18 -3.01
CA ALA A 168 21.28 9.58 -1.68
C ALA A 168 21.34 8.04 -1.70
N ARG A 169 21.33 7.42 -2.86
CA ARG A 169 21.35 5.98 -3.05
C ARG A 169 22.69 5.38 -2.58
N ALA A 170 22.62 4.23 -1.90
CA ALA A 170 23.81 3.43 -1.62
C ALA A 170 24.37 2.79 -2.90
N GLU A 171 25.64 2.43 -2.88
CA GLU A 171 26.27 1.71 -4.01
C GLU A 171 25.51 0.39 -4.29
N GLY A 172 25.16 0.16 -5.54
CA GLY A 172 24.43 -1.03 -5.98
C GLY A 172 22.94 -1.04 -5.63
N GLN A 173 22.41 -0.05 -4.91
CA GLN A 173 20.98 0.03 -4.61
C GLN A 173 20.15 0.23 -5.89
N VAL A 174 19.09 -0.57 -6.04
CA VAL A 174 18.14 -0.50 -7.14
C VAL A 174 16.93 0.33 -6.74
N LEU A 175 16.57 1.32 -7.57
CA LEU A 175 15.36 2.12 -7.46
C LEU A 175 14.56 2.03 -8.76
N PHE A 176 13.22 2.03 -8.65
CA PHE A 176 12.31 2.25 -9.76
C PHE A 176 11.71 3.65 -9.65
N GLN A 177 11.25 4.24 -10.75
CA GLN A 177 10.66 5.58 -10.73
C GLN A 177 9.18 5.52 -11.06
N GLN A 178 8.32 6.06 -10.21
CA GLN A 178 6.92 6.26 -10.57
C GLN A 178 6.76 7.59 -11.33
N LEU A 179 5.97 7.55 -12.39
CA LEU A 179 5.69 8.69 -13.26
C LEU A 179 4.18 8.85 -13.49
N TYR A 180 3.79 10.11 -13.71
CA TYR A 180 2.58 10.49 -14.43
C TYR A 180 3.01 11.05 -15.79
N LEU A 181 2.43 10.55 -16.87
CA LEU A 181 2.79 10.99 -18.21
C LEU A 181 1.61 11.71 -18.88
N ASP A 182 1.94 12.77 -19.62
CA ASP A 182 0.97 13.49 -20.43
C ASP A 182 1.03 12.96 -21.88
N PRO A 183 0.06 12.15 -22.31
CA PRO A 183 0.04 11.61 -23.66
C PRO A 183 -0.18 12.67 -24.75
N LEU A 184 -0.67 13.85 -24.38
CA LEU A 184 -0.85 14.98 -25.29
C LEU A 184 0.43 15.82 -25.43
N ASN A 185 1.38 15.66 -24.52
CA ASN A 185 2.68 16.33 -24.54
C ASN A 185 3.82 15.30 -24.64
N THR A 186 3.97 14.73 -25.83
CA THR A 186 4.97 13.69 -26.09
C THR A 186 6.40 14.16 -25.82
N THR A 187 6.67 15.45 -25.96
CA THR A 187 7.99 16.03 -25.64
C THR A 187 8.25 15.98 -24.15
N ALA A 188 7.32 16.42 -23.31
CA ALA A 188 7.46 16.36 -21.85
C ALA A 188 7.58 14.91 -21.36
N THR A 189 6.74 14.01 -21.87
CA THR A 189 6.79 12.58 -21.59
C THR A 189 8.16 11.99 -21.93
N THR A 190 8.68 12.28 -23.12
CA THR A 190 10.01 11.80 -23.55
C THR A 190 11.11 12.34 -22.62
N LEU A 191 11.06 13.62 -22.24
CA LEU A 191 12.05 14.21 -21.32
C LEU A 191 12.04 13.54 -19.94
N GLN A 192 10.87 13.26 -19.39
CA GLN A 192 10.75 12.55 -18.08
C GLN A 192 11.37 11.15 -18.15
N ILE A 193 11.11 10.41 -19.23
CA ILE A 193 11.70 9.07 -19.43
C ILE A 193 13.22 9.17 -19.57
N ARG A 194 13.73 10.11 -20.38
CA ARG A 194 15.18 10.31 -20.54
C ARG A 194 15.86 10.74 -19.26
N GLU A 195 15.21 11.57 -18.46
CA GLU A 195 15.69 11.91 -17.12
C GLU A 195 15.83 10.66 -16.25
N ALA A 196 14.79 9.82 -16.18
CA ALA A 196 14.83 8.58 -15.40
C ALA A 196 15.93 7.61 -15.90
N GLU A 197 16.11 7.47 -17.22
CA GLU A 197 17.21 6.70 -17.82
C GLU A 197 18.59 7.26 -17.42
N SER A 198 18.78 8.57 -17.54
CA SER A 198 20.05 9.23 -17.23
C SER A 198 20.43 9.11 -15.76
N LEU A 199 19.44 9.10 -14.89
CA LEU A 199 19.57 8.89 -13.44
C LEU A 199 19.67 7.40 -13.07
N THR A 200 19.70 6.48 -14.02
CA THR A 200 19.89 5.03 -13.82
C THR A 200 18.82 4.33 -13.00
N PHE A 201 17.57 4.81 -13.02
CA PHE A 201 16.44 4.02 -12.54
C PHE A 201 16.30 2.73 -13.37
N GLN A 202 15.87 1.64 -12.72
CA GLN A 202 15.86 0.33 -13.36
C GLN A 202 14.49 -0.08 -13.94
N ALA A 203 13.43 0.65 -13.61
CA ALA A 203 12.10 0.48 -14.15
C ALA A 203 11.26 1.76 -13.98
N LEU A 204 10.20 1.87 -14.79
CA LEU A 204 9.20 2.94 -14.71
C LEU A 204 7.87 2.37 -14.25
N ILE A 205 7.29 2.98 -13.23
CA ILE A 205 5.96 2.62 -12.71
C ILE A 205 4.99 3.71 -13.17
N LEU A 206 4.21 3.40 -14.18
CA LEU A 206 3.28 4.37 -14.76
C LEU A 206 1.92 4.29 -14.06
N THR A 207 1.51 5.37 -13.41
CA THR A 207 0.20 5.45 -12.75
C THR A 207 -0.90 5.67 -13.77
N VAL A 208 -1.87 4.74 -13.82
CA VAL A 208 -2.98 4.73 -14.78
C VAL A 208 -4.37 4.85 -14.14
N ASP A 209 -4.46 4.84 -12.81
CA ASP A 209 -5.71 4.89 -12.04
C ASP A 209 -6.14 6.31 -11.60
N SER A 210 -5.45 7.34 -12.07
CA SER A 210 -5.73 8.75 -11.72
C SER A 210 -5.76 9.65 -12.97
N PRO A 211 -6.67 9.38 -13.93
CA PRO A 211 -6.75 10.13 -15.18
C PRO A 211 -7.41 11.51 -15.03
N ALA A 212 -7.95 11.83 -13.85
CA ALA A 212 -8.65 13.08 -13.56
C ALA A 212 -8.43 13.53 -12.12
N ASN A 213 -8.77 14.79 -11.82
CA ASN A 213 -8.79 15.30 -10.45
C ASN A 213 -9.70 14.49 -9.56
N ASN A 214 -9.20 14.13 -8.41
CA ASN A 214 -9.89 13.28 -7.46
C ASN A 214 -10.74 14.10 -6.48
N VAL A 215 -11.96 13.62 -6.21
CA VAL A 215 -12.84 14.20 -5.19
C VAL A 215 -12.38 13.74 -3.81
N ARG A 216 -11.78 14.62 -3.02
CA ARG A 216 -11.26 14.31 -1.67
C ARG A 216 -11.83 15.28 -0.64
N HIS A 217 -13.06 15.03 -0.14
CA HIS A 217 -13.79 15.93 0.75
C HIS A 217 -13.01 16.28 2.01
N ARG A 218 -12.31 15.31 2.62
CA ARG A 218 -11.46 15.56 3.80
C ARG A 218 -10.35 16.56 3.45
N ALA A 219 -9.62 16.34 2.37
CA ALA A 219 -8.54 17.22 1.93
C ALA A 219 -9.08 18.66 1.70
N TRP A 220 -10.18 18.80 1.00
CA TRP A 220 -10.78 20.11 0.72
C TRP A 220 -11.21 20.85 1.98
N ARG A 221 -11.77 20.15 2.99
CA ARG A 221 -12.16 20.79 4.27
C ARG A 221 -10.98 21.37 5.04
N TYR A 222 -9.79 20.83 4.84
CA TYR A 222 -8.56 21.30 5.48
C TYR A 222 -7.67 22.12 4.53
N GLY A 223 -8.20 22.53 3.36
CA GLY A 223 -7.45 23.34 2.39
C GLY A 223 -6.25 22.61 1.76
N VAL A 224 -6.28 21.28 1.73
CA VAL A 224 -5.22 20.45 1.16
C VAL A 224 -5.53 20.18 -0.30
N GLY A 225 -4.68 20.66 -1.20
CA GLY A 225 -4.77 20.38 -2.63
C GLY A 225 -4.32 18.94 -2.98
N SER A 226 -4.74 18.47 -4.15
CA SER A 226 -4.14 17.28 -4.76
C SER A 226 -2.75 17.61 -5.30
N ALA A 227 -1.87 16.64 -5.36
CA ALA A 227 -0.59 16.79 -6.05
C ALA A 227 -0.72 16.47 -7.55
N ASP A 228 -1.74 15.69 -7.90
CA ASP A 228 -2.05 15.17 -9.23
C ASP A 228 -3.26 15.90 -9.83
N ASP A 229 -3.08 17.18 -10.17
CA ASP A 229 -4.15 18.02 -10.76
C ASP A 229 -4.26 17.85 -12.27
N ALA A 230 -3.36 17.11 -12.92
CA ALA A 230 -3.34 16.90 -14.33
C ALA A 230 -4.19 15.69 -14.76
N LEU A 231 -4.93 15.86 -15.83
CA LEU A 231 -5.60 14.75 -16.53
C LEU A 231 -4.55 13.94 -17.28
N THR A 232 -4.32 12.70 -16.86
CA THR A 232 -3.46 11.75 -17.58
C THR A 232 -4.31 10.63 -18.17
N SER A 233 -4.93 10.87 -19.31
CA SER A 233 -5.64 9.82 -20.05
C SER A 233 -4.67 9.11 -20.97
N LEU A 234 -4.25 7.90 -20.62
CA LEU A 234 -3.44 7.04 -21.47
C LEU A 234 -4.31 5.88 -21.96
N THR A 235 -4.30 5.62 -23.27
CA THR A 235 -4.95 4.44 -23.86
C THR A 235 -3.94 3.30 -24.04
N TRP A 236 -4.42 2.08 -24.22
CA TRP A 236 -3.54 0.94 -24.50
C TRP A 236 -2.77 1.08 -25.83
N ASP A 237 -3.34 1.75 -26.85
CA ASP A 237 -2.61 2.04 -28.09
C ASP A 237 -1.43 2.98 -27.83
N GLN A 238 -1.63 4.03 -27.04
CA GLN A 238 -0.57 4.94 -26.61
C GLN A 238 0.47 4.25 -25.69
N TRP A 239 0.05 3.24 -24.94
CA TRP A 239 0.95 2.40 -24.16
C TRP A 239 1.98 1.68 -25.06
N ALA A 240 1.53 1.09 -26.16
CA ALA A 240 2.42 0.43 -27.11
C ALA A 240 3.44 1.40 -27.72
N GLU A 241 3.01 2.61 -28.06
CA GLU A 241 3.90 3.68 -28.54
C GLU A 241 4.93 4.05 -27.46
N LEU A 242 4.50 4.16 -26.21
CA LEU A 242 5.36 4.50 -25.08
C LEU A 242 6.42 3.43 -24.83
N GLN A 243 6.06 2.14 -24.88
CA GLN A 243 7.01 1.04 -24.72
C GLN A 243 8.14 1.10 -25.77
N ALA A 244 7.87 1.60 -26.97
CA ALA A 244 8.87 1.75 -28.02
C ALA A 244 9.87 2.90 -27.76
N THR A 245 9.59 3.81 -26.81
CA THR A 245 10.45 4.98 -26.56
C THR A 245 11.61 4.71 -25.60
N THR A 246 11.57 3.61 -24.84
CA THR A 246 12.57 3.29 -23.80
C THR A 246 12.88 1.81 -23.76
N ARG A 247 14.06 1.48 -23.18
CA ARG A 247 14.44 0.10 -22.86
C ARG A 247 14.13 -0.28 -21.41
N LEU A 248 13.73 0.69 -20.59
CA LEU A 248 13.33 0.40 -19.21
C LEU A 248 12.01 -0.37 -19.21
N PRO A 249 11.85 -1.38 -18.37
CA PRO A 249 10.56 -2.00 -18.12
C PRO A 249 9.55 -0.93 -17.67
N ILE A 250 8.37 -0.89 -18.31
CA ILE A 250 7.26 -0.02 -17.90
C ILE A 250 6.16 -0.90 -17.28
N ILE A 251 5.73 -0.56 -16.08
CA ILE A 251 4.75 -1.31 -15.31
C ILE A 251 3.50 -0.45 -15.08
N PRO A 252 2.30 -0.88 -15.52
CA PRO A 252 1.06 -0.17 -15.24
C PRO A 252 0.68 -0.35 -13.77
N LYS A 253 0.65 0.76 -13.01
CA LYS A 253 0.16 0.82 -11.64
C LYS A 253 -1.25 1.36 -11.63
N GLY A 254 -2.19 0.57 -11.08
CA GLY A 254 -3.60 0.96 -11.01
C GLY A 254 -4.53 -0.01 -11.74
N ILE A 255 -4.11 -1.24 -11.95
CA ILE A 255 -4.97 -2.30 -12.47
C ILE A 255 -5.99 -2.68 -11.39
N GLN A 256 -7.29 -2.63 -11.73
CA GLN A 256 -8.39 -2.79 -10.80
C GLN A 256 -9.43 -3.83 -11.23
N THR A 257 -9.21 -4.53 -12.33
CA THR A 257 -10.08 -5.59 -12.84
C THR A 257 -9.23 -6.72 -13.43
N TRP A 258 -9.79 -7.95 -13.49
CA TRP A 258 -9.11 -9.05 -14.13
C TRP A 258 -9.02 -8.87 -15.65
N GLU A 259 -10.00 -8.20 -16.27
CA GLU A 259 -10.01 -7.88 -17.70
C GLU A 259 -8.83 -7.00 -18.07
N ASP A 260 -8.58 -5.93 -17.28
CA ASP A 260 -7.42 -5.05 -17.52
C ASP A 260 -6.10 -5.78 -17.28
N ALA A 261 -6.04 -6.75 -16.36
CA ALA A 261 -4.86 -7.60 -16.18
C ALA A 261 -4.58 -8.44 -17.43
N VAL A 262 -5.62 -9.02 -18.04
CA VAL A 262 -5.51 -9.78 -19.31
C VAL A 262 -5.10 -8.86 -20.46
N ILE A 263 -5.67 -7.66 -20.55
CA ILE A 263 -5.28 -6.67 -21.56
C ILE A 263 -3.81 -6.28 -21.39
N ALA A 264 -3.39 -5.94 -20.17
CA ALA A 264 -1.99 -5.59 -19.88
C ALA A 264 -1.02 -6.70 -20.32
N HIS A 265 -1.34 -7.96 -20.00
CA HIS A 265 -0.55 -9.09 -20.47
C HIS A 265 -0.47 -9.14 -22.00
N SER A 266 -1.57 -8.88 -22.75
CA SER A 266 -1.58 -8.89 -24.20
C SER A 266 -0.66 -7.81 -24.83
N TYR A 267 -0.35 -6.75 -24.08
CA TYR A 267 0.61 -5.71 -24.46
C TYR A 267 2.05 -6.03 -24.01
N GLY A 268 2.30 -7.24 -23.49
CA GLY A 268 3.64 -7.72 -23.16
C GLY A 268 4.30 -6.99 -21.99
N VAL A 269 3.52 -6.50 -21.02
CA VAL A 269 4.08 -5.89 -19.81
C VAL A 269 4.83 -6.93 -18.98
N PRO A 270 6.00 -6.60 -18.39
CA PRO A 270 6.75 -7.54 -17.58
C PRO A 270 6.14 -7.78 -16.19
N ALA A 271 5.33 -6.84 -15.74
CA ALA A 271 4.61 -6.90 -14.46
C ALA A 271 3.35 -6.05 -14.53
N ILE A 272 2.37 -6.35 -13.66
CA ILE A 272 1.20 -5.51 -13.38
C ILE A 272 1.18 -5.13 -11.92
N TYR A 273 0.64 -3.94 -11.60
CA TYR A 273 0.57 -3.46 -10.25
C TYR A 273 -0.88 -3.17 -9.86
N LEU A 274 -1.48 -4.09 -9.09
CA LEU A 274 -2.85 -3.98 -8.58
C LEU A 274 -2.92 -2.86 -7.54
N SER A 275 -3.73 -1.85 -7.80
CA SER A 275 -3.84 -0.69 -6.92
C SER A 275 -5.15 0.06 -7.22
N ASN A 276 -5.81 0.55 -6.19
CA ASN A 276 -6.85 1.57 -6.28
C ASN A 276 -6.36 2.92 -5.75
N HIS A 277 -5.06 3.18 -5.91
CA HIS A 277 -4.39 4.40 -5.41
C HIS A 277 -4.53 4.59 -3.88
N GLY A 278 -4.62 3.48 -3.15
CA GLY A 278 -4.89 3.51 -1.72
C GLY A 278 -6.26 4.07 -1.35
N GLY A 279 -7.26 3.89 -2.23
CA GLY A 279 -8.61 4.42 -2.09
C GLY A 279 -8.70 5.92 -2.32
N ARG A 280 -7.79 6.52 -3.12
CA ARG A 280 -7.67 7.98 -3.30
C ARG A 280 -8.19 8.47 -4.65
N ALA A 281 -8.33 7.58 -5.66
CA ALA A 281 -8.78 7.94 -7.00
C ALA A 281 -10.31 7.93 -7.11
N VAL A 282 -10.92 6.77 -7.11
CA VAL A 282 -12.38 6.58 -7.18
C VAL A 282 -12.87 5.91 -5.90
N ASP A 283 -13.90 6.48 -5.27
CA ASP A 283 -14.53 5.82 -4.13
C ASP A 283 -15.45 4.68 -4.58
N THR A 284 -15.66 3.69 -3.73
CA THR A 284 -16.40 2.45 -4.02
C THR A 284 -15.75 1.53 -5.06
N SER A 285 -14.48 1.76 -5.42
CA SER A 285 -13.69 0.78 -6.20
C SER A 285 -13.30 -0.42 -5.33
N PRO A 286 -13.06 -1.60 -5.95
CA PRO A 286 -12.62 -2.79 -5.22
C PRO A 286 -11.25 -2.56 -4.55
N SER A 287 -10.98 -3.28 -3.48
CA SER A 287 -9.63 -3.34 -2.93
C SER A 287 -8.70 -4.17 -3.83
N PRO A 288 -7.41 -3.90 -3.87
CA PRO A 288 -6.47 -4.72 -4.64
C PRO A 288 -6.45 -6.19 -4.22
N LEU A 289 -6.81 -6.51 -2.97
CA LEU A 289 -6.97 -7.89 -2.53
C LEU A 289 -8.20 -8.56 -3.20
N GLU A 290 -9.31 -7.86 -3.34
CA GLU A 290 -10.48 -8.33 -4.08
C GLU A 290 -10.15 -8.54 -5.56
N VAL A 291 -9.38 -7.62 -6.16
CA VAL A 291 -8.91 -7.76 -7.55
C VAL A 291 -7.99 -8.98 -7.71
N ALA A 292 -7.10 -9.23 -6.75
CA ALA A 292 -6.24 -10.43 -6.79
C ALA A 292 -7.07 -11.73 -6.69
N ILE A 293 -8.14 -11.75 -5.88
CA ILE A 293 -9.09 -12.87 -5.81
C ILE A 293 -9.84 -13.02 -7.15
N GLU A 294 -10.30 -11.93 -7.74
CA GLU A 294 -11.00 -11.92 -9.02
C GLU A 294 -10.11 -12.47 -10.15
N ILE A 295 -8.85 -12.06 -10.24
CA ILE A 295 -7.87 -12.61 -11.18
C ILE A 295 -7.66 -14.10 -10.92
N HIS A 296 -7.54 -14.52 -9.66
CA HIS A 296 -7.37 -15.92 -9.30
C HIS A 296 -8.57 -16.79 -9.76
N GLN A 297 -9.77 -16.22 -9.74
CA GLN A 297 -11.00 -16.90 -10.16
C GLN A 297 -11.21 -16.95 -11.69
N ASN A 298 -10.86 -15.86 -12.40
CA ASN A 298 -11.22 -15.68 -13.81
C ASN A 298 -10.04 -15.87 -14.77
N ALA A 299 -8.82 -15.55 -14.34
CA ALA A 299 -7.60 -15.61 -15.14
C ALA A 299 -6.37 -16.04 -14.31
N PRO A 300 -6.40 -17.18 -13.59
CA PRO A 300 -5.33 -17.59 -12.67
C PRO A 300 -3.94 -17.72 -13.35
N TRP A 301 -3.92 -17.98 -14.63
CA TRP A 301 -2.70 -18.08 -15.43
C TRP A 301 -1.90 -16.78 -15.49
N ILE A 302 -2.51 -15.62 -15.22
CA ILE A 302 -1.83 -14.33 -15.17
C ILE A 302 -0.67 -14.35 -14.15
N PHE A 303 -0.87 -15.01 -13.01
CA PHE A 303 0.18 -15.10 -11.98
C PHE A 303 1.41 -15.92 -12.40
N ASP A 304 1.27 -16.77 -13.42
CA ASP A 304 2.38 -17.55 -13.97
C ASP A 304 3.10 -16.84 -15.12
N GLU A 305 2.40 -15.94 -15.84
CA GLU A 305 2.90 -15.29 -17.07
C GLU A 305 3.53 -13.91 -16.82
N VAL A 306 3.06 -13.16 -15.81
CA VAL A 306 3.60 -11.84 -15.44
C VAL A 306 3.80 -11.71 -13.95
N GLU A 307 4.73 -10.86 -13.53
CA GLU A 307 4.83 -10.53 -12.11
C GLU A 307 3.62 -9.70 -11.68
N VAL A 308 2.91 -10.13 -10.66
CA VAL A 308 1.80 -9.36 -10.07
C VAL A 308 2.25 -8.74 -8.77
N TRP A 309 2.19 -7.41 -8.69
CA TRP A 309 2.42 -6.65 -7.46
C TRP A 309 1.11 -6.05 -7.00
N ALA A 310 1.00 -5.75 -5.69
CA ALA A 310 -0.20 -5.14 -5.14
C ALA A 310 0.12 -4.17 -4.00
N ASP A 311 -0.73 -3.17 -3.78
CA ASP A 311 -0.69 -2.31 -2.59
C ASP A 311 -2.10 -2.16 -1.98
N GLY A 312 -2.28 -1.22 -1.07
CA GLY A 312 -3.59 -0.84 -0.51
C GLY A 312 -3.99 -1.64 0.73
N GLY A 313 -4.06 -0.96 1.86
CA GLY A 313 -4.60 -1.49 3.11
C GLY A 313 -3.63 -2.28 4.00
N VAL A 314 -2.49 -2.69 3.50
CA VAL A 314 -1.51 -3.52 4.23
C VAL A 314 -1.03 -2.85 5.52
N ARG A 315 -1.11 -3.57 6.65
CA ARG A 315 -0.69 -3.12 7.97
C ARG A 315 0.07 -4.19 8.76
N TYR A 316 -0.10 -5.48 8.44
CA TYR A 316 0.39 -6.62 9.20
C TYR A 316 1.10 -7.63 8.31
N GLY A 317 1.94 -8.46 8.89
CA GLY A 317 2.59 -9.58 8.20
C GLY A 317 1.58 -10.54 7.56
N THR A 318 0.46 -10.79 8.22
CA THR A 318 -0.64 -11.60 7.68
C THR A 318 -1.24 -11.04 6.39
N ASP A 319 -1.25 -9.72 6.21
CA ASP A 319 -1.78 -9.09 4.99
C ASP A 319 -0.85 -9.39 3.80
N VAL A 320 0.47 -9.32 4.04
CA VAL A 320 1.49 -9.73 3.06
C VAL A 320 1.30 -11.20 2.69
N LEU A 321 1.15 -12.10 3.68
CA LEU A 321 0.96 -13.52 3.44
C LEU A 321 -0.29 -13.82 2.61
N LYS A 322 -1.38 -13.07 2.81
CA LYS A 322 -2.62 -13.25 2.01
C LYS A 322 -2.40 -12.92 0.55
N PHE A 323 -1.68 -11.84 0.24
CA PHE A 323 -1.32 -11.52 -1.13
C PHE A 323 -0.41 -12.59 -1.74
N LEU A 324 0.63 -13.04 -1.03
CA LEU A 324 1.51 -14.11 -1.52
C LEU A 324 0.74 -15.41 -1.79
N ALA A 325 -0.22 -15.75 -0.93
CA ALA A 325 -1.07 -16.92 -1.12
C ALA A 325 -1.94 -16.86 -2.40
N LEU A 326 -2.29 -15.67 -2.86
CA LEU A 326 -3.04 -15.47 -4.10
C LEU A 326 -2.14 -15.39 -5.35
N GLY A 327 -0.82 -15.48 -5.21
CA GLY A 327 0.11 -15.40 -6.34
C GLY A 327 0.74 -14.01 -6.55
N VAL A 328 0.39 -13.01 -5.73
CA VAL A 328 1.06 -11.71 -5.76
C VAL A 328 2.51 -11.89 -5.30
N LYS A 329 3.45 -11.36 -6.07
CA LYS A 329 4.89 -11.56 -5.85
C LYS A 329 5.50 -10.58 -4.86
N ALA A 330 5.03 -9.33 -4.90
CA ALA A 330 5.55 -8.27 -4.05
C ALA A 330 4.45 -7.29 -3.63
N VAL A 331 4.56 -6.80 -2.39
CA VAL A 331 3.52 -6.00 -1.74
C VAL A 331 4.02 -4.60 -1.42
N GLY A 332 3.35 -3.57 -1.93
CA GLY A 332 3.68 -2.17 -1.71
C GLY A 332 3.01 -1.59 -0.46
N LEU A 333 3.75 -0.82 0.32
CA LEU A 333 3.22 -0.04 1.43
C LEU A 333 3.60 1.44 1.26
N ALA A 334 2.60 2.33 1.22
CA ALA A 334 2.82 3.77 1.15
C ALA A 334 2.68 4.43 2.52
N ARG A 335 1.43 4.62 2.98
CA ARG A 335 1.12 5.33 4.23
C ARG A 335 1.90 4.85 5.46
N PRO A 336 2.08 3.54 5.71
CA PRO A 336 2.85 3.09 6.86
C PRO A 336 4.27 3.66 6.89
N PHE A 337 4.97 3.67 5.75
CA PHE A 337 6.30 4.23 5.65
C PHE A 337 6.31 5.77 5.71
N MET A 338 5.27 6.45 5.15
CA MET A 338 5.13 7.90 5.30
C MET A 338 4.91 8.32 6.75
N TYR A 339 4.11 7.56 7.52
CA TYR A 339 3.93 7.81 8.94
C TYR A 339 5.21 7.49 9.74
N ALA A 340 5.90 6.41 9.40
CA ALA A 340 7.18 6.08 10.03
C ALA A 340 8.26 7.15 9.79
N ASN A 341 8.21 7.80 8.63
CA ASN A 341 9.16 8.85 8.25
C ASN A 341 9.11 10.12 9.13
N ILE A 342 8.15 10.25 10.05
CA ILE A 342 8.21 11.30 11.09
C ILE A 342 9.44 11.16 11.99
N TYR A 343 10.01 9.96 12.08
CA TYR A 343 11.29 9.67 12.75
C TYR A 343 12.48 9.67 11.77
N GLY A 344 12.30 10.14 10.53
CA GLY A 344 13.31 10.06 9.50
C GLY A 344 13.70 8.62 9.15
N GLU A 345 14.97 8.44 8.82
CA GLU A 345 15.54 7.16 8.40
C GLU A 345 15.32 6.03 9.43
N ASP A 346 15.51 6.33 10.72
CA ASP A 346 15.34 5.35 11.81
C ASP A 346 13.91 4.80 11.88
N GLY A 347 12.90 5.66 11.71
CA GLY A 347 11.51 5.23 11.69
C GLY A 347 11.18 4.33 10.51
N VAL A 348 11.65 4.68 9.32
CA VAL A 348 11.44 3.90 8.10
C VAL A 348 12.13 2.53 8.21
N ARG A 349 13.36 2.50 8.73
CA ARG A 349 14.09 1.25 9.01
C ARG A 349 13.33 0.37 10.01
N LYS A 350 12.89 0.96 11.13
CA LYS A 350 12.10 0.24 12.13
C LYS A 350 10.81 -0.35 11.56
N ALA A 351 10.10 0.40 10.72
CA ALA A 351 8.88 -0.09 10.05
C ALA A 351 9.17 -1.31 9.16
N ALA A 352 10.25 -1.29 8.39
CA ALA A 352 10.66 -2.43 7.57
C ALA A 352 11.02 -3.65 8.43
N GLN A 353 11.76 -3.46 9.51
CA GLN A 353 12.15 -4.53 10.45
C GLN A 353 10.94 -5.16 11.14
N LEU A 354 9.98 -4.34 11.59
CA LEU A 354 8.74 -4.83 12.19
C LEU A 354 7.96 -5.70 11.20
N LEU A 355 7.78 -5.23 9.96
CA LEU A 355 7.02 -5.99 8.97
C LEU A 355 7.75 -7.28 8.56
N LYS A 356 9.08 -7.28 8.38
CA LYS A 356 9.86 -8.50 8.15
C LYS A 356 9.66 -9.51 9.27
N ARG A 357 9.73 -9.05 10.53
CA ARG A 357 9.52 -9.89 11.71
C ARG A 357 8.12 -10.49 11.74
N GLU A 358 7.10 -9.67 11.50
CA GLU A 358 5.70 -10.14 11.46
C GLU A 358 5.50 -11.18 10.36
N VAL A 359 5.94 -10.92 9.14
CA VAL A 359 5.84 -11.91 8.03
C VAL A 359 6.45 -13.25 8.42
N MET A 360 7.63 -13.26 9.04
CA MET A 360 8.29 -14.49 9.48
C MET A 360 7.51 -15.21 10.59
N LEU A 361 7.10 -14.48 11.62
CA LEU A 361 6.42 -15.06 12.77
C LEU A 361 5.01 -15.57 12.41
N ASP A 362 4.28 -14.81 11.60
CA ASP A 362 2.95 -15.19 11.13
C ASP A 362 3.01 -16.39 10.19
N ALA A 363 4.00 -16.43 9.29
CA ALA A 363 4.24 -17.59 8.44
C ALA A 363 4.55 -18.84 9.29
N ALA A 364 5.43 -18.71 10.30
CA ALA A 364 5.76 -19.80 11.21
C ALA A 364 4.52 -20.33 11.94
N ASN A 365 3.71 -19.44 12.52
CA ASN A 365 2.50 -19.79 13.24
C ASN A 365 1.42 -20.37 12.32
N ALA A 366 1.39 -19.96 11.06
CA ALA A 366 0.52 -20.57 10.05
C ALA A 366 1.03 -21.93 9.55
N GLY A 367 2.26 -22.36 9.90
CA GLY A 367 2.87 -23.59 9.42
C GLY A 367 3.42 -23.49 7.99
N ILE A 368 3.70 -22.28 7.52
CA ILE A 368 4.32 -21.99 6.23
C ILE A 368 5.84 -22.08 6.42
N GLY A 369 6.47 -23.05 5.79
CA GLY A 369 7.94 -23.27 5.92
C GLY A 369 8.77 -22.57 4.85
N ASP A 370 8.13 -22.16 3.74
CA ASP A 370 8.77 -21.50 2.62
C ASP A 370 7.75 -20.59 1.93
N LEU A 371 8.00 -19.28 1.92
CA LEU A 371 7.10 -18.28 1.30
C LEU A 371 6.98 -18.47 -0.22
N LYS A 372 8.02 -19.01 -0.87
CA LYS A 372 8.02 -19.26 -2.32
C LYS A 372 7.10 -20.42 -2.74
N GLN A 373 6.65 -21.22 -1.78
CA GLN A 373 5.72 -22.34 -2.00
C GLN A 373 4.29 -22.00 -1.58
N MET A 374 4.02 -20.75 -1.23
CA MET A 374 2.67 -20.31 -0.91
C MET A 374 1.76 -20.39 -2.14
N ASN A 375 0.51 -20.73 -1.91
CA ASN A 375 -0.54 -20.78 -2.91
C ASN A 375 -1.92 -20.59 -2.25
N SER A 376 -2.98 -20.55 -3.03
CA SER A 376 -4.34 -20.25 -2.56
C SER A 376 -4.89 -21.23 -1.50
N SER A 377 -4.30 -22.43 -1.35
CA SER A 377 -4.72 -23.36 -0.29
C SER A 377 -4.41 -22.87 1.14
N TRP A 378 -3.62 -21.82 1.30
CA TRP A 378 -3.31 -21.17 2.58
C TRP A 378 -4.33 -20.11 2.99
N VAL A 379 -5.28 -19.78 2.12
CA VAL A 379 -6.36 -18.81 2.38
C VAL A 379 -7.73 -19.42 2.06
N ASP A 380 -8.77 -18.89 2.68
CA ASP A 380 -10.15 -19.32 2.46
C ASP A 380 -10.82 -18.44 1.40
N VAL A 381 -10.50 -18.70 0.14
CA VAL A 381 -11.06 -17.95 -1.00
C VAL A 381 -12.53 -18.30 -1.23
N GLU A 382 -12.93 -19.56 -0.99
CA GLU A 382 -14.31 -20.02 -1.19
C GLU A 382 -15.28 -19.39 -0.17
N GLY A 383 -14.80 -19.18 1.07
CA GLY A 383 -15.56 -18.50 2.12
C GLY A 383 -15.57 -16.97 1.97
N PHE A 384 -14.82 -16.42 1.02
CA PHE A 384 -14.85 -15.00 0.74
C PHE A 384 -16.12 -14.65 -0.03
N PRO A 385 -17.02 -13.82 0.53
CA PRO A 385 -18.27 -13.51 -0.14
C PRO A 385 -17.97 -12.83 -1.48
N ASN A 386 -18.43 -13.43 -2.57
CA ASN A 386 -18.40 -12.76 -3.87
C ASN A 386 -19.12 -11.42 -3.73
N ALA A 387 -18.38 -10.33 -3.84
CA ALA A 387 -18.93 -8.96 -3.68
C ALA A 387 -20.07 -8.69 -4.70
N TRP A 388 -20.17 -9.51 -5.73
CA TRP A 388 -21.06 -9.32 -6.87
C TRP A 388 -22.12 -10.42 -7.06
N GLY A 389 -22.22 -11.39 -6.16
CA GLY A 389 -23.39 -12.29 -6.08
C GLY A 389 -23.91 -12.86 -7.42
N MET A 390 -23.02 -13.27 -8.31
CA MET A 390 -23.42 -14.02 -9.53
C MET A 390 -23.01 -15.46 -9.45
#